data_62e3c1da1dec0c82eb19ab74a1201dd1
#
_entry.id   62e3c1da1dec0c82eb19ab74a1201dd1
#
_cell.length_a   1.000
_cell.length_b   1.000
_cell.length_c   1.000
_cell.angle_alpha   90.00
_cell.angle_beta   90.00
_cell.angle_gamma   90.00
#
_symmetry.space_group_name_H-M   'P 1'
#
loop_
_entity.id
_entity.type
_entity.pdbx_description
1 polymer ?
#
loop_
_entity_poly.entity_id
_entity_poly.type
_entity_poly.pdbx_seq_one_letter_code
_entity_poly.pdbx_strand_id
1 'polypeptide(L)'
;MSLFSQLLQLHSDEHRRLEDFHTEIVAHVLAIDSQLALSWLQEMGVTQLREVDEIAVSTQQQFGPIEGLHRSGSKPDISIRIRKGERIEVVFIESKVGSEEGNGQLSKYLDQLRALQGVNKRSLLFITRDYEPKGNFSDESVRFLQSRWSDFYHFLAPQVANNTIRELLKFMKENNMAQSNRFTAIELLALTNHHRARSLMDATMWENVVKHFTKVCGASGSAAKAMSQLRIHNRYVMSAGHGAGYQIEFLLGYWFPDEQPSESPEVGMHIYVNPKAAERSGIVKAMLKFSEASKGAVRKWDNWELGNDRNWGGVGCTVSLEECLGQEDHVAAITKWFGSLLEDAAVFRKLNPKLPWSVRATGGDEE
;
A
#
# COMPACT_ATOMS: atom_id res chain seq x y z
N MET A 1 11.02 18.38 -4.26
CA MET A 1 9.85 17.75 -4.94
C MET A 1 10.08 17.84 -6.44
N SER A 2 9.87 16.72 -7.16
CA SER A 2 10.00 16.67 -8.63
C SER A 2 8.85 17.40 -9.34
N LEU A 3 9.04 17.74 -10.62
CA LEU A 3 7.96 18.26 -11.45
C LEU A 3 6.79 17.30 -11.48
N PHE A 4 7.05 16.00 -11.60
CA PHE A 4 6.02 14.97 -11.66
C PHE A 4 5.27 14.82 -10.33
N SER A 5 5.94 14.93 -9.17
CA SER A 5 5.25 14.96 -7.87
C SER A 5 4.35 16.18 -7.72
N GLN A 6 4.77 17.35 -8.23
CA GLN A 6 3.93 18.56 -8.23
C GLN A 6 2.70 18.38 -9.12
N LEU A 7 2.85 17.78 -10.30
CA LEU A 7 1.72 17.50 -11.19
C LEU A 7 0.76 16.47 -10.60
N LEU A 8 1.26 15.42 -9.93
CA LEU A 8 0.43 14.42 -9.26
C LEU A 8 -0.43 15.04 -8.16
N GLN A 9 0.11 15.99 -7.37
CA GLN A 9 -0.63 16.68 -6.30
C GLN A 9 -1.80 17.55 -6.81
N LEU A 10 -1.82 17.92 -8.09
CA LEU A 10 -2.95 18.65 -8.68
C LEU A 10 -4.20 17.76 -8.89
N HIS A 11 -4.08 16.49 -8.71
CA HIS A 11 -5.18 15.54 -8.83
C HIS A 11 -5.70 15.13 -7.44
N SER A 12 -7.00 14.93 -7.23
CA SER A 12 -7.66 14.82 -5.92
C SER A 12 -7.88 13.40 -5.34
N ASP A 13 -7.37 12.30 -5.97
CA ASP A 13 -7.67 10.90 -5.60
C ASP A 13 -6.39 10.04 -5.53
N GLU A 14 -5.90 9.64 -4.35
CA GLU A 14 -4.48 9.38 -4.12
C GLU A 14 -3.92 7.99 -4.54
N HIS A 15 -4.65 6.88 -4.45
CA HIS A 15 -4.01 5.57 -4.59
C HIS A 15 -3.97 4.95 -5.99
N ARG A 16 -5.03 5.04 -6.77
CA ARG A 16 -5.02 4.54 -8.17
C ARG A 16 -4.21 5.40 -9.12
N ARG A 17 -3.95 6.63 -8.75
CA ARG A 17 -3.35 7.65 -9.62
C ARG A 17 -1.84 7.61 -9.65
N LEU A 18 -1.17 7.23 -8.57
CA LEU A 18 0.27 7.11 -8.58
C LEU A 18 0.72 6.05 -9.59
N GLU A 19 0.03 4.91 -9.65
CA GLU A 19 0.30 3.82 -10.59
C GLU A 19 0.03 4.25 -12.03
N ASP A 20 -1.17 4.77 -12.31
CA ASP A 20 -1.55 5.25 -13.65
C ASP A 20 -0.62 6.40 -14.10
N PHE A 21 -0.37 7.37 -13.21
CA PHE A 21 0.48 8.52 -13.52
C PHE A 21 1.93 8.11 -13.79
N HIS A 22 2.50 7.22 -12.97
CA HIS A 22 3.83 6.67 -13.18
C HIS A 22 3.93 5.91 -14.51
N THR A 23 2.94 5.07 -14.79
CA THR A 23 2.84 4.28 -16.02
C THR A 23 2.82 5.18 -17.26
N GLU A 24 2.03 6.25 -17.26
CA GLU A 24 1.97 7.22 -18.37
C GLU A 24 3.32 7.93 -18.59
N ILE A 25 4.02 8.34 -17.51
CA ILE A 25 5.32 8.98 -17.64
C ILE A 25 6.36 8.01 -18.22
N VAL A 26 6.40 6.78 -17.71
CA VAL A 26 7.32 5.75 -18.22
C VAL A 26 7.05 5.45 -19.68
N ALA A 27 5.79 5.24 -20.05
CA ALA A 27 5.41 4.99 -21.43
C ALA A 27 5.80 6.16 -22.35
N HIS A 28 5.59 7.40 -21.90
CA HIS A 28 6.02 8.59 -22.65
C HIS A 28 7.54 8.61 -22.86
N VAL A 29 8.34 8.36 -21.81
CA VAL A 29 9.80 8.33 -21.90
C VAL A 29 10.28 7.26 -22.89
N LEU A 30 9.67 6.07 -22.85
CA LEU A 30 9.98 4.98 -23.77
C LEU A 30 9.50 5.27 -25.21
N ALA A 31 8.42 6.01 -25.39
CA ALA A 31 7.89 6.37 -26.72
C ALA A 31 8.75 7.42 -27.44
N ILE A 32 9.30 8.39 -26.70
CA ILE A 32 10.10 9.47 -27.31
C ILE A 32 11.56 9.08 -27.58
N ASP A 33 12.06 8.02 -26.94
CA ASP A 33 13.42 7.52 -27.11
C ASP A 33 13.42 6.00 -27.41
N SER A 34 13.31 5.68 -28.70
CA SER A 34 13.28 4.28 -29.16
C SER A 34 14.57 3.52 -28.85
N GLN A 35 15.72 4.21 -28.78
CA GLN A 35 16.99 3.57 -28.43
C GLN A 35 17.05 3.21 -26.94
N LEU A 36 16.57 4.10 -26.08
CA LEU A 36 16.40 3.83 -24.65
C LEU A 36 15.44 2.68 -24.44
N ALA A 37 14.28 2.71 -25.09
CA ALA A 37 13.28 1.64 -25.01
C ALA A 37 13.86 0.28 -25.43
N LEU A 38 14.57 0.23 -26.56
CA LEU A 38 15.22 -1.00 -27.04
C LEU A 38 16.25 -1.51 -26.03
N SER A 39 17.11 -0.63 -25.53
CA SER A 39 18.16 -0.99 -24.57
C SER A 39 17.56 -1.56 -23.27
N TRP A 40 16.50 -0.93 -22.75
CA TRP A 40 15.79 -1.44 -21.57
C TRP A 40 15.15 -2.81 -21.83
N LEU A 41 14.48 -2.99 -22.95
CA LEU A 41 13.84 -4.27 -23.30
C LEU A 41 14.87 -5.39 -23.53
N GLN A 42 16.08 -5.06 -23.98
CA GLN A 42 17.20 -5.98 -24.07
C GLN A 42 17.73 -6.38 -22.68
N GLU A 43 17.93 -5.40 -21.80
CA GLU A 43 18.39 -5.64 -20.42
C GLU A 43 17.41 -6.51 -19.65
N MET A 44 16.10 -6.26 -19.81
CA MET A 44 15.02 -7.10 -19.27
C MET A 44 14.94 -8.48 -19.94
N GLY A 45 15.73 -8.74 -20.98
CA GLY A 45 15.70 -9.99 -21.74
C GLY A 45 14.41 -10.18 -22.55
N VAL A 46 13.61 -9.13 -22.73
CA VAL A 46 12.36 -9.15 -23.51
C VAL A 46 12.67 -9.38 -24.99
N THR A 47 13.67 -8.69 -25.53
CA THR A 47 14.10 -8.85 -26.93
C THR A 47 15.59 -9.12 -27.02
N GLN A 48 16.00 -9.74 -28.15
CA GLN A 48 17.39 -9.90 -28.53
C GLN A 48 17.76 -9.12 -29.82
N LEU A 49 16.79 -8.35 -30.34
CA LEU A 49 17.02 -7.51 -31.51
C LEU A 49 17.97 -6.39 -31.13
N ARG A 50 19.04 -6.21 -31.93
CA ARG A 50 20.04 -5.13 -31.73
C ARG A 50 19.62 -3.83 -32.39
N GLU A 51 18.81 -3.93 -33.42
CA GLU A 51 18.27 -2.83 -34.21
C GLU A 51 16.82 -3.12 -34.54
N VAL A 52 16.02 -2.08 -34.64
CA VAL A 52 14.58 -2.16 -34.93
C VAL A 52 14.20 -1.07 -35.93
N ASP A 53 13.17 -1.31 -36.69
CA ASP A 53 12.63 -0.31 -37.61
C ASP A 53 11.62 0.61 -36.90
N GLU A 54 10.94 0.05 -35.88
CA GLU A 54 9.92 0.77 -35.14
C GLU A 54 9.70 0.18 -33.76
N ILE A 55 9.51 1.05 -32.77
CA ILE A 55 8.96 0.73 -31.46
C ILE A 55 7.76 1.61 -31.23
N ALA A 56 6.58 0.99 -31.14
CA ALA A 56 5.34 1.68 -30.80
C ALA A 56 4.96 1.36 -29.35
N VAL A 57 4.82 2.38 -28.53
CA VAL A 57 4.41 2.30 -27.14
C VAL A 57 3.01 2.88 -26.99
N SER A 58 2.11 2.16 -26.33
CA SER A 58 0.73 2.58 -26.08
C SER A 58 0.38 2.29 -24.63
N THR A 59 -0.33 3.19 -23.97
CA THR A 59 -0.88 2.97 -22.63
C THR A 59 -2.33 2.54 -22.72
N GLN A 60 -2.72 1.67 -21.79
CA GLN A 60 -4.11 1.26 -21.57
C GLN A 60 -4.87 0.87 -22.86
N GLN A 61 -4.16 0.28 -23.81
CA GLN A 61 -4.74 -0.19 -25.06
C GLN A 61 -5.81 -1.25 -24.80
N GLN A 62 -7.01 -1.06 -25.33
CA GLN A 62 -8.10 -2.01 -25.18
C GLN A 62 -8.01 -3.12 -26.22
N PHE A 63 -8.05 -4.35 -25.75
CA PHE A 63 -8.18 -5.55 -26.54
C PHE A 63 -9.57 -6.15 -26.33
N GLY A 64 -10.20 -6.62 -27.38
CA GLY A 64 -11.53 -7.23 -27.33
C GLY A 64 -11.57 -8.52 -26.48
N PRO A 65 -12.75 -9.01 -26.13
CA PRO A 65 -12.91 -10.29 -25.46
C PRO A 65 -12.41 -11.43 -26.36
N ILE A 66 -11.97 -12.52 -25.73
CA ILE A 66 -11.55 -13.74 -26.43
C ILE A 66 -12.73 -14.71 -26.39
N GLU A 67 -13.29 -15.02 -27.55
CA GLU A 67 -14.43 -15.92 -27.66
C GLU A 67 -14.15 -17.28 -27.02
N GLY A 68 -15.07 -17.75 -26.20
CA GLY A 68 -14.95 -19.02 -25.47
C GLY A 68 -14.05 -18.99 -24.22
N LEU A 69 -13.24 -17.93 -23.98
CA LEU A 69 -12.33 -17.83 -22.84
C LEU A 69 -12.71 -16.68 -21.89
N HIS A 70 -12.84 -15.47 -22.41
CA HIS A 70 -13.07 -14.28 -21.61
C HIS A 70 -14.23 -13.44 -22.13
N ARG A 71 -15.23 -13.17 -21.28
CA ARG A 71 -16.39 -12.33 -21.62
C ARG A 71 -16.06 -10.83 -21.73
N SER A 72 -14.99 -10.39 -21.09
CA SER A 72 -14.52 -9.00 -21.13
C SER A 72 -13.15 -8.91 -21.78
N GLY A 73 -12.90 -7.82 -22.48
CA GLY A 73 -11.59 -7.52 -23.05
C GLY A 73 -10.48 -7.33 -22.00
N SER A 74 -9.25 -7.19 -22.43
CA SER A 74 -8.09 -6.90 -21.61
C SER A 74 -7.54 -5.52 -21.89
N LYS A 75 -6.85 -4.93 -20.90
CA LYS A 75 -6.32 -3.57 -20.98
C LYS A 75 -5.01 -3.53 -20.18
N PRO A 76 -3.88 -3.94 -20.77
CA PRO A 76 -2.58 -3.84 -20.12
C PRO A 76 -2.20 -2.38 -19.91
N ASP A 77 -1.46 -2.10 -18.85
CA ASP A 77 -1.01 -0.74 -18.51
C ASP A 77 -0.16 -0.14 -19.62
N ILE A 78 0.82 -0.91 -20.14
CA ILE A 78 1.61 -0.53 -21.32
C ILE A 78 1.61 -1.69 -22.31
N SER A 79 1.47 -1.39 -23.58
CA SER A 79 1.67 -2.31 -24.70
C SER A 79 2.80 -1.78 -25.59
N ILE A 80 3.80 -2.60 -25.85
CA ILE A 80 4.92 -2.25 -26.75
C ILE A 80 4.94 -3.22 -27.90
N ARG A 81 4.95 -2.65 -29.13
CA ARG A 81 5.13 -3.40 -30.37
C ARG A 81 6.49 -3.04 -30.99
N ILE A 82 7.30 -4.05 -31.25
CA ILE A 82 8.63 -3.92 -31.83
C ILE A 82 8.60 -4.55 -33.22
N ARG A 83 9.07 -3.83 -34.24
CA ARG A 83 9.11 -4.32 -35.62
C ARG A 83 10.53 -4.25 -36.19
N LYS A 84 10.96 -5.36 -36.82
CA LYS A 84 12.16 -5.45 -37.62
C LYS A 84 11.86 -6.26 -38.88
N GLY A 85 11.76 -5.60 -40.03
CA GLY A 85 11.25 -6.21 -41.25
C GLY A 85 9.86 -6.78 -41.08
N GLU A 86 9.68 -8.06 -41.35
CA GLU A 86 8.44 -8.80 -41.10
C GLU A 86 8.31 -9.34 -39.67
N ARG A 87 9.36 -9.28 -38.89
CA ARG A 87 9.36 -9.76 -37.51
C ARG A 87 8.68 -8.76 -36.58
N ILE A 88 7.69 -9.24 -35.86
CA ILE A 88 6.93 -8.47 -34.88
C ILE A 88 7.05 -9.14 -33.50
N GLU A 89 7.45 -8.37 -32.51
CA GLU A 89 7.44 -8.78 -31.10
C GLU A 89 6.45 -7.87 -30.34
N VAL A 90 5.68 -8.44 -29.42
CA VAL A 90 4.72 -7.71 -28.58
C VAL A 90 4.98 -7.99 -27.12
N VAL A 91 4.96 -6.92 -26.33
CA VAL A 91 5.13 -6.95 -24.88
C VAL A 91 3.95 -6.29 -24.22
N PHE A 92 3.29 -6.98 -23.30
CA PHE A 92 2.40 -6.36 -22.34
C PHE A 92 3.14 -6.14 -21.03
N ILE A 93 2.95 -4.99 -20.44
CA ILE A 93 3.52 -4.63 -19.14
C ILE A 93 2.35 -4.34 -18.22
N GLU A 94 2.34 -5.03 -17.09
CA GLU A 94 1.48 -4.73 -15.94
C GLU A 94 2.32 -4.08 -14.85
N SER A 95 1.91 -2.90 -14.46
CA SER A 95 2.57 -2.04 -13.47
C SER A 95 1.85 -2.12 -12.14
N LYS A 96 2.59 -2.28 -11.04
CA LYS A 96 2.03 -2.21 -9.69
C LYS A 96 2.85 -1.29 -8.81
N VAL A 97 2.19 -0.24 -8.30
CA VAL A 97 2.78 0.76 -7.42
C VAL A 97 1.87 0.91 -6.19
N GLY A 98 1.87 -0.12 -5.32
CA GLY A 98 1.08 -0.14 -4.07
C GLY A 98 -0.34 -0.71 -4.21
N SER A 99 -0.78 -1.11 -5.41
CA SER A 99 -2.02 -1.86 -5.61
C SER A 99 -1.74 -3.36 -5.73
N GLU A 100 -2.70 -4.21 -5.37
CA GLU A 100 -2.63 -5.65 -5.58
C GLU A 100 -3.04 -6.03 -7.01
N GLU A 101 -2.55 -7.19 -7.49
CA GLU A 101 -3.00 -7.75 -8.76
C GLU A 101 -4.50 -8.06 -8.72
N GLY A 102 -5.23 -7.63 -9.75
CA GLY A 102 -6.62 -8.02 -9.95
C GLY A 102 -6.76 -9.53 -10.18
N ASN A 103 -7.83 -10.13 -9.66
CA ASN A 103 -8.06 -11.58 -9.74
C ASN A 103 -7.98 -12.09 -11.19
N GLY A 104 -6.98 -12.93 -11.48
CA GLY A 104 -6.75 -13.53 -12.79
C GLY A 104 -6.29 -12.57 -13.89
N GLN A 105 -5.84 -11.37 -13.55
CA GLN A 105 -5.44 -10.34 -14.50
C GLN A 105 -4.28 -10.77 -15.40
N LEU A 106 -3.21 -11.32 -14.81
CA LEU A 106 -2.06 -11.82 -15.57
C LEU A 106 -2.42 -12.98 -16.49
N SER A 107 -3.23 -13.92 -16.03
CA SER A 107 -3.70 -15.05 -16.85
C SER A 107 -4.48 -14.53 -18.09
N LYS A 108 -5.31 -13.53 -17.91
CA LYS A 108 -6.07 -12.91 -18.98
C LYS A 108 -5.17 -12.22 -20.02
N TYR A 109 -4.08 -11.58 -19.59
CA TYR A 109 -3.10 -10.98 -20.49
C TYR A 109 -2.31 -12.02 -21.26
N LEU A 110 -1.98 -13.15 -20.64
CA LEU A 110 -1.32 -14.27 -21.32
C LEU A 110 -2.21 -14.82 -22.45
N ASP A 111 -3.51 -15.04 -22.16
CA ASP A 111 -4.46 -15.52 -23.16
C ASP A 111 -4.62 -14.49 -24.30
N GLN A 112 -4.65 -13.20 -23.97
CA GLN A 112 -4.71 -12.14 -24.98
C GLN A 112 -3.46 -12.13 -25.88
N LEU A 113 -2.27 -12.26 -25.29
CA LEU A 113 -1.03 -12.36 -26.05
C LEU A 113 -1.02 -13.57 -26.98
N ARG A 114 -1.49 -14.73 -26.52
CA ARG A 114 -1.62 -15.96 -27.33
C ARG A 114 -2.55 -15.78 -28.53
N ALA A 115 -3.62 -15.02 -28.35
CA ALA A 115 -4.62 -14.75 -29.39
C ALA A 115 -4.13 -13.79 -30.49
N LEU A 116 -3.03 -13.03 -30.27
CA LEU A 116 -2.49 -12.11 -31.25
C LEU A 116 -1.94 -12.87 -32.47
N GLN A 117 -2.43 -12.50 -33.67
CA GLN A 117 -1.97 -13.09 -34.93
C GLN A 117 -0.78 -12.31 -35.52
N GLY A 118 0.09 -13.00 -36.26
CA GLY A 118 1.24 -12.40 -36.94
C GLY A 118 2.34 -11.89 -36.00
N VAL A 119 2.37 -12.35 -34.74
CA VAL A 119 3.38 -11.98 -33.75
C VAL A 119 4.37 -13.13 -33.60
N ASN A 120 5.67 -12.84 -33.78
CA ASN A 120 6.75 -13.81 -33.70
C ASN A 120 7.20 -14.08 -32.25
N LYS A 121 7.14 -13.08 -31.38
CA LYS A 121 7.51 -13.22 -29.97
C LYS A 121 6.53 -12.43 -29.10
N ARG A 122 6.12 -13.07 -28.01
CA ARG A 122 5.18 -12.50 -27.04
C ARG A 122 5.79 -12.53 -25.67
N SER A 123 5.67 -11.42 -24.93
CA SER A 123 6.18 -11.33 -23.57
C SER A 123 5.16 -10.61 -22.68
N LEU A 124 5.01 -11.08 -21.46
CA LEU A 124 4.31 -10.39 -20.37
C LEU A 124 5.35 -10.01 -19.33
N LEU A 125 5.50 -8.72 -19.06
CA LEU A 125 6.35 -8.18 -18.02
C LEU A 125 5.47 -7.68 -16.86
N PHE A 126 5.62 -8.30 -15.71
CA PHE A 126 5.03 -7.85 -14.46
C PHE A 126 6.07 -7.05 -13.69
N ILE A 127 5.82 -5.76 -13.46
CA ILE A 127 6.77 -4.86 -12.82
C ILE A 127 6.14 -4.21 -11.61
N THR A 128 6.80 -4.31 -10.44
CA THR A 128 6.23 -3.90 -9.16
C THR A 128 7.16 -2.95 -8.42
N ARG A 129 6.60 -2.09 -7.55
CA ARG A 129 7.40 -1.32 -6.60
C ARG A 129 7.93 -2.24 -5.49
N ASP A 130 7.05 -3.01 -4.90
CA ASP A 130 7.36 -3.87 -3.77
C ASP A 130 7.65 -5.31 -4.23
N TYR A 131 8.29 -6.12 -3.37
CA TYR A 131 8.58 -7.51 -3.71
C TYR A 131 7.29 -8.35 -3.70
N GLU A 132 6.83 -8.71 -4.87
CA GLU A 132 5.62 -9.51 -5.07
C GLU A 132 5.91 -10.65 -6.05
N PRO A 133 6.56 -11.74 -5.60
CA PRO A 133 6.91 -12.83 -6.50
C PRO A 133 5.66 -13.58 -6.97
N LYS A 134 5.57 -13.79 -8.26
CA LYS A 134 4.54 -14.63 -8.89
C LYS A 134 5.11 -15.96 -9.31
N GLY A 135 4.25 -16.95 -9.46
CA GLY A 135 4.62 -18.22 -10.07
C GLY A 135 5.13 -18.03 -11.51
N ASN A 136 5.80 -19.03 -12.03
CA ASN A 136 6.23 -18.99 -13.43
C ASN A 136 5.02 -19.26 -14.35
N PHE A 137 4.60 -18.25 -15.09
CA PHE A 137 3.53 -18.32 -16.09
C PHE A 137 4.04 -18.51 -17.52
N SER A 138 5.37 -18.64 -17.74
CA SER A 138 5.93 -18.84 -19.06
C SER A 138 5.52 -20.18 -19.67
N ASP A 139 5.22 -20.16 -20.95
CA ASP A 139 5.01 -21.36 -21.78
C ASP A 139 5.77 -21.22 -23.11
N GLU A 140 5.54 -22.14 -24.05
CA GLU A 140 6.22 -22.13 -25.36
C GLU A 140 5.82 -20.90 -26.21
N SER A 141 4.67 -20.30 -25.97
CA SER A 141 4.10 -19.21 -26.80
C SER A 141 4.30 -17.82 -26.20
N VAL A 142 4.37 -17.69 -24.87
CA VAL A 142 4.47 -16.43 -24.16
C VAL A 142 5.53 -16.52 -23.08
N ARG A 143 6.49 -15.60 -23.09
CA ARG A 143 7.47 -15.45 -22.03
C ARG A 143 6.94 -14.56 -20.92
N PHE A 144 6.92 -15.05 -19.68
CA PHE A 144 6.62 -14.27 -18.49
C PHE A 144 7.92 -13.78 -17.82
N LEU A 145 7.96 -12.51 -17.49
CA LEU A 145 9.10 -11.84 -16.85
C LEU A 145 8.60 -11.04 -15.66
N GLN A 146 9.41 -10.99 -14.61
CA GLN A 146 9.14 -10.16 -13.45
C GLN A 146 10.33 -9.23 -13.21
N SER A 147 10.06 -8.01 -12.80
CA SER A 147 11.06 -7.03 -12.43
C SER A 147 10.50 -6.08 -11.37
N ARG A 148 11.35 -5.19 -10.90
CA ARG A 148 10.96 -4.12 -9.98
C ARG A 148 11.20 -2.76 -10.62
N TRP A 149 10.43 -1.78 -10.20
CA TRP A 149 10.65 -0.39 -10.62
C TRP A 149 12.04 0.13 -10.22
N SER A 150 12.63 -0.42 -9.15
CA SER A 150 14.03 -0.14 -8.78
C SER A 150 15.03 -0.58 -9.85
N ASP A 151 14.78 -1.66 -10.58
CA ASP A 151 15.65 -2.11 -11.67
C ASP A 151 15.59 -1.10 -12.83
N PHE A 152 14.40 -0.62 -13.17
CA PHE A 152 14.22 0.45 -14.16
C PHE A 152 14.87 1.77 -13.72
N TYR A 153 14.75 2.13 -12.43
CA TYR A 153 15.46 3.28 -11.87
C TYR A 153 16.98 3.17 -12.08
N HIS A 154 17.57 2.02 -11.76
CA HIS A 154 19.02 1.81 -11.92
C HIS A 154 19.45 1.78 -13.38
N PHE A 155 18.61 1.25 -14.28
CA PHE A 155 18.83 1.34 -15.72
C PHE A 155 18.85 2.80 -16.21
N LEU A 156 17.94 3.64 -15.72
CA LEU A 156 17.87 5.06 -16.09
C LEU A 156 18.95 5.92 -15.44
N ALA A 157 19.47 5.54 -14.27
CA ALA A 157 20.37 6.37 -13.47
C ALA A 157 21.62 6.89 -14.23
N PRO A 158 22.23 6.15 -15.18
CA PRO A 158 23.32 6.68 -16.01
C PRO A 158 22.89 7.76 -17.02
N GLN A 159 21.60 7.88 -17.32
CA GLN A 159 21.01 8.73 -18.37
C GLN A 159 20.64 10.15 -17.89
N VAL A 160 21.19 10.60 -16.77
CA VAL A 160 20.84 11.89 -16.10
C VAL A 160 21.08 13.16 -16.90
N ALA A 161 21.76 13.07 -18.06
CA ALA A 161 21.91 14.21 -18.97
C ALA A 161 20.58 14.67 -19.56
N ASN A 162 19.60 13.78 -19.70
CA ASN A 162 18.24 14.10 -20.15
C ASN A 162 17.42 14.66 -18.96
N ASN A 163 16.88 15.87 -19.13
CA ASN A 163 16.10 16.55 -18.08
C ASN A 163 14.84 15.77 -17.69
N THR A 164 14.13 15.17 -18.66
CA THR A 164 12.92 14.38 -18.40
C THR A 164 13.26 13.13 -17.59
N ILE A 165 14.35 12.45 -17.92
CA ILE A 165 14.84 11.29 -17.15
C ILE A 165 15.23 11.70 -15.74
N ARG A 166 15.90 12.87 -15.58
CA ARG A 166 16.27 13.37 -14.26
C ARG A 166 15.05 13.65 -13.37
N GLU A 167 14.00 14.24 -13.90
CA GLU A 167 12.76 14.47 -13.18
C GLU A 167 12.02 13.15 -12.87
N LEU A 168 12.02 12.18 -13.80
CA LEU A 168 11.49 10.84 -13.54
C LEU A 168 12.24 10.11 -12.42
N LEU A 169 13.58 10.13 -12.45
CA LEU A 169 14.39 9.52 -11.39
C LEU A 169 14.12 10.15 -10.02
N LYS A 170 13.96 11.48 -9.98
CA LYS A 170 13.61 12.17 -8.75
C LYS A 170 12.21 11.79 -8.25
N PHE A 171 11.23 11.73 -9.15
CA PHE A 171 9.88 11.25 -8.86
C PHE A 171 9.87 9.82 -8.35
N MET A 172 10.59 8.90 -9.01
CA MET A 172 10.70 7.50 -8.58
C MET A 172 11.32 7.38 -7.19
N LYS A 173 12.35 8.21 -6.89
CA LYS A 173 12.97 8.25 -5.57
C LYS A 173 12.01 8.75 -4.49
N GLU A 174 11.24 9.81 -4.77
CA GLU A 174 10.24 10.38 -3.87
C GLU A 174 9.10 9.39 -3.56
N ASN A 175 8.84 8.42 -4.47
CA ASN A 175 7.78 7.42 -4.34
C ASN A 175 8.32 6.00 -4.06
N ASN A 176 9.49 5.88 -3.44
CA ASN A 176 10.10 4.62 -3.00
C ASN A 176 10.37 3.58 -4.12
N MET A 177 10.49 4.03 -5.38
CA MET A 177 10.80 3.18 -6.53
C MET A 177 12.30 3.11 -6.86
N ALA A 178 13.15 3.75 -6.06
CA ALA A 178 14.62 3.75 -6.21
C ALA A 178 15.33 2.80 -5.24
N GLN A 179 14.61 2.01 -4.48
CA GLN A 179 15.19 1.16 -3.44
C GLN A 179 16.14 0.12 -4.03
N SER A 180 17.28 -0.06 -3.39
CA SER A 180 18.23 -1.10 -3.73
C SER A 180 17.66 -2.49 -3.41
N ASN A 181 17.90 -3.47 -4.26
CA ASN A 181 17.64 -4.89 -3.97
C ASN A 181 18.70 -5.50 -3.00
N ARG A 182 19.58 -4.68 -2.44
CA ARG A 182 20.64 -5.10 -1.52
C ARG A 182 20.30 -4.62 -0.12
N PHE A 183 20.48 -5.50 0.84
CA PHE A 183 20.45 -5.09 2.24
C PHE A 183 21.60 -4.12 2.52
N THR A 184 21.29 -2.99 3.07
CA THR A 184 22.30 -2.06 3.63
C THR A 184 22.60 -2.42 5.09
N ALA A 185 23.55 -1.72 5.68
CA ALA A 185 23.86 -1.90 7.12
C ALA A 185 22.64 -1.56 8.00
N ILE A 186 21.76 -0.65 7.55
CA ILE A 186 20.56 -0.23 8.27
C ILE A 186 19.53 -1.38 8.30
N GLU A 187 19.24 -2.00 7.16
CA GLU A 187 18.31 -3.14 7.11
C GLU A 187 18.84 -4.34 7.87
N LEU A 188 20.15 -4.62 7.79
CA LEU A 188 20.78 -5.69 8.57
C LEU A 188 20.66 -5.42 10.07
N LEU A 189 20.88 -4.19 10.52
CA LEU A 189 20.72 -3.79 11.90
C LEU A 189 19.26 -3.89 12.35
N ALA A 190 18.32 -3.45 11.51
CA ALA A 190 16.89 -3.56 11.76
C ALA A 190 16.46 -5.04 11.93
N LEU A 191 16.89 -5.92 11.04
CA LEU A 191 16.63 -7.36 11.15
C LEU A 191 17.21 -7.97 12.42
N THR A 192 18.44 -7.61 12.80
CA THR A 192 19.09 -8.09 14.02
C THR A 192 18.32 -7.67 15.28
N ASN A 193 17.76 -6.47 15.29
CA ASN A 193 17.02 -5.92 16.44
C ASN A 193 15.51 -6.18 16.39
N HIS A 194 14.97 -6.73 15.30
CA HIS A 194 13.54 -6.93 15.12
C HIS A 194 12.88 -7.69 16.28
N HIS A 195 13.48 -8.78 16.75
CA HIS A 195 12.94 -9.57 17.85
C HIS A 195 12.85 -8.75 19.14
N ARG A 196 13.88 -7.97 19.47
CA ARG A 196 13.90 -7.10 20.66
C ARG A 196 12.85 -5.99 20.57
N ALA A 197 12.76 -5.30 19.43
CA ALA A 197 11.75 -4.26 19.22
C ALA A 197 10.32 -4.83 19.38
N ARG A 198 10.07 -5.98 18.78
CA ARG A 198 8.78 -6.68 18.93
C ARG A 198 8.49 -7.04 20.39
N SER A 199 9.47 -7.59 21.12
CA SER A 199 9.29 -7.94 22.53
C SER A 199 8.93 -6.73 23.39
N LEU A 200 9.49 -5.56 23.11
CA LEU A 200 9.12 -4.32 23.80
C LEU A 200 7.68 -3.88 23.48
N MET A 201 7.24 -3.98 22.21
CA MET A 201 5.85 -3.72 21.84
C MET A 201 4.88 -4.73 22.49
N ASP A 202 5.26 -6.01 22.54
CA ASP A 202 4.48 -7.05 23.21
C ASP A 202 4.34 -6.75 24.71
N ALA A 203 5.42 -6.37 25.37
CA ALA A 203 5.43 -6.01 26.79
C ALA A 203 4.49 -4.84 27.10
N THR A 204 4.49 -3.79 26.27
CA THR A 204 3.59 -2.65 26.48
C THR A 204 2.13 -3.00 26.29
N MET A 205 1.80 -3.89 25.35
CA MET A 205 0.42 -4.20 24.95
C MET A 205 -0.11 -5.46 25.62
N TRP A 206 0.48 -6.61 25.29
CA TRP A 206 -0.09 -7.92 25.63
C TRP A 206 0.15 -8.34 27.08
N GLU A 207 1.19 -7.83 27.72
CA GLU A 207 1.45 -8.14 29.12
C GLU A 207 0.77 -7.15 30.07
N ASN A 208 0.86 -5.85 29.78
CA ASN A 208 0.48 -4.81 30.71
C ASN A 208 -0.91 -4.20 30.45
N VAL A 209 -1.33 -4.06 29.20
CA VAL A 209 -2.51 -3.26 28.80
C VAL A 209 -3.70 -4.11 28.37
N VAL A 210 -3.50 -5.33 27.88
CA VAL A 210 -4.58 -6.16 27.30
C VAL A 210 -5.79 -6.35 28.21
N LYS A 211 -5.58 -6.54 29.51
CA LYS A 211 -6.69 -6.70 30.46
C LYS A 211 -7.54 -5.44 30.58
N HIS A 212 -6.88 -4.28 30.63
CA HIS A 212 -7.55 -2.98 30.68
C HIS A 212 -8.28 -2.69 29.36
N PHE A 213 -7.62 -2.92 28.22
CA PHE A 213 -8.23 -2.81 26.89
C PHE A 213 -9.47 -3.69 26.78
N THR A 214 -9.40 -4.96 27.17
CA THR A 214 -10.53 -5.88 27.14
C THR A 214 -11.70 -5.40 28.01
N LYS A 215 -11.42 -4.87 29.18
CA LYS A 215 -12.45 -4.31 30.08
C LYS A 215 -13.13 -3.08 29.48
N VAL A 216 -12.39 -2.20 28.85
CA VAL A 216 -12.90 -0.92 28.31
C VAL A 216 -13.46 -1.08 26.90
N CYS A 217 -12.72 -1.73 26.03
CA CYS A 217 -13.04 -1.78 24.59
C CYS A 217 -13.69 -3.09 24.13
N GLY A 218 -13.63 -4.15 24.95
CA GLY A 218 -14.09 -5.49 24.58
C GLY A 218 -12.95 -6.42 24.20
N ALA A 219 -13.27 -7.68 23.87
CA ALA A 219 -12.28 -8.68 23.58
C ALA A 219 -11.36 -8.25 22.42
N SER A 220 -10.06 -8.24 22.67
CA SER A 220 -9.06 -7.94 21.66
C SER A 220 -8.77 -9.16 20.79
N GLY A 221 -8.24 -8.92 19.60
CA GLY A 221 -7.58 -9.96 18.81
C GLY A 221 -6.32 -10.51 19.53
N SER A 222 -5.63 -11.43 18.88
CA SER A 222 -4.36 -12.01 19.38
C SER A 222 -3.14 -11.23 18.86
N ALA A 223 -1.97 -11.48 19.44
CA ALA A 223 -0.69 -10.97 18.93
C ALA A 223 -0.44 -11.40 17.46
N ALA A 224 -0.92 -12.58 17.06
CA ALA A 224 -0.88 -13.03 15.66
C ALA A 224 -1.70 -12.12 14.73
N LYS A 225 -2.89 -11.67 15.17
CA LYS A 225 -3.69 -10.68 14.41
C LYS A 225 -2.97 -9.32 14.33
N ALA A 226 -2.31 -8.87 15.41
CA ALA A 226 -1.51 -7.65 15.38
C ALA A 226 -0.34 -7.75 14.39
N MET A 227 0.30 -8.91 14.28
CA MET A 227 1.33 -9.16 13.25
C MET A 227 0.75 -9.14 11.82
N SER A 228 -0.46 -9.65 11.61
CA SER A 228 -1.14 -9.53 10.32
C SER A 228 -1.46 -8.07 9.99
N GLN A 229 -1.91 -7.28 10.97
CA GLN A 229 -2.12 -5.83 10.80
C GLN A 229 -0.82 -5.09 10.47
N LEU A 230 0.30 -5.47 11.08
CA LEU A 230 1.61 -4.90 10.76
C LEU A 230 1.99 -5.15 9.29
N ARG A 231 1.76 -6.36 8.79
CA ARG A 231 2.08 -6.73 7.42
C ARG A 231 1.18 -6.04 6.37
N ILE A 232 -0.12 -5.87 6.69
CA ILE A 232 -1.11 -5.42 5.69
C ILE A 232 -1.32 -3.91 5.77
N HIS A 233 -1.25 -3.33 6.97
CA HIS A 233 -1.66 -1.95 7.24
C HIS A 233 -0.60 -1.13 7.97
N ASN A 234 0.64 -1.59 8.03
CA ASN A 234 1.76 -0.91 8.71
C ASN A 234 1.45 -0.47 10.14
N ARG A 235 0.65 -1.26 10.89
CA ARG A 235 0.28 -0.97 12.27
C ARG A 235 0.31 -2.22 13.14
N TYR A 236 0.84 -2.11 14.35
CA TYR A 236 0.84 -3.18 15.34
C TYR A 236 -0.12 -2.84 16.46
N VAL A 237 -1.36 -3.33 16.38
CA VAL A 237 -2.47 -2.85 17.24
C VAL A 237 -3.30 -3.99 17.82
N MET A 238 -3.81 -3.78 19.04
CA MET A 238 -5.00 -4.48 19.54
C MET A 238 -6.24 -3.89 18.91
N SER A 239 -7.22 -4.71 18.57
CA SER A 239 -8.48 -4.25 18.00
C SER A 239 -9.69 -4.90 18.67
N ALA A 240 -10.76 -4.13 18.85
CA ALA A 240 -12.04 -4.62 19.32
C ALA A 240 -13.18 -3.95 18.53
N GLY A 241 -14.01 -4.77 17.88
CA GLY A 241 -15.12 -4.29 17.06
C GLY A 241 -16.46 -4.47 17.74
N HIS A 242 -17.38 -3.53 17.52
CA HIS A 242 -18.72 -3.49 18.10
C HIS A 242 -19.81 -3.39 17.03
N GLY A 243 -20.97 -3.98 17.34
CA GLY A 243 -22.13 -4.00 16.46
C GLY A 243 -22.01 -5.00 15.32
N ALA A 244 -23.13 -5.30 14.67
CA ALA A 244 -23.16 -6.19 13.50
C ALA A 244 -22.31 -5.59 12.39
N GLY A 245 -21.30 -6.36 11.88
CA GLY A 245 -20.39 -5.90 10.84
C GLY A 245 -19.33 -4.90 11.32
N TYR A 246 -19.02 -4.85 12.61
CA TYR A 246 -18.04 -3.91 13.20
C TYR A 246 -18.38 -2.45 12.86
N GLN A 247 -19.49 -1.95 13.37
CA GLN A 247 -19.91 -0.56 13.17
C GLN A 247 -18.93 0.44 13.79
N ILE A 248 -18.37 0.10 14.97
CA ILE A 248 -17.34 0.86 15.67
C ILE A 248 -16.18 -0.09 15.94
N GLU A 249 -14.95 0.38 15.75
CA GLU A 249 -13.74 -0.38 16.06
C GLU A 249 -12.78 0.46 16.90
N PHE A 250 -12.31 -0.11 18.00
CA PHE A 250 -11.24 0.46 18.82
C PHE A 250 -9.91 -0.17 18.43
N LEU A 251 -8.90 0.65 18.22
CA LEU A 251 -7.55 0.25 17.90
C LEU A 251 -6.58 0.94 18.85
N LEU A 252 -5.68 0.18 19.48
CA LEU A 252 -4.66 0.71 20.39
C LEU A 252 -3.32 0.06 20.06
N GLY A 253 -2.26 0.85 19.91
CA GLY A 253 -0.92 0.34 19.63
C GLY A 253 -0.03 1.30 18.90
N TYR A 254 0.63 0.78 17.86
CA TYR A 254 1.68 1.43 17.08
C TYR A 254 1.28 1.56 15.63
N TRP A 255 1.53 2.74 15.04
CA TRP A 255 1.39 3.02 13.61
C TRP A 255 2.76 3.38 13.05
N PHE A 256 3.12 2.78 11.92
CA PHE A 256 4.39 3.01 11.26
C PHE A 256 4.14 3.83 9.99
N PRO A 257 5.00 4.82 9.67
CA PRO A 257 4.84 5.62 8.47
C PRO A 257 4.99 4.75 7.22
N ASP A 258 4.11 4.95 6.25
CA ASP A 258 4.09 4.16 5.00
C ASP A 258 5.16 4.63 4.00
N GLU A 259 5.44 5.93 3.93
CA GLU A 259 6.14 6.51 2.80
C GLU A 259 7.39 7.34 3.14
N GLN A 260 7.58 7.72 4.40
CA GLN A 260 8.72 8.54 4.81
C GLN A 260 9.49 7.89 5.97
N PRO A 261 10.60 7.21 5.67
CA PRO A 261 11.43 6.56 6.72
C PRO A 261 12.00 7.53 7.77
N SER A 262 11.88 8.83 7.52
CA SER A 262 12.31 9.89 8.45
C SER A 262 11.26 10.24 9.50
N GLU A 263 10.02 9.77 9.36
CA GLU A 263 8.98 9.99 10.36
C GLU A 263 9.06 8.92 11.47
N SER A 264 8.93 9.37 12.70
CA SER A 264 8.90 8.47 13.84
C SER A 264 7.58 7.71 13.88
N PRO A 265 7.58 6.41 14.27
CA PRO A 265 6.35 5.70 14.55
C PRO A 265 5.49 6.44 15.57
N GLU A 266 4.18 6.35 15.43
CA GLU A 266 3.23 6.89 16.40
C GLU A 266 2.71 5.81 17.36
N VAL A 267 2.39 6.21 18.57
CA VAL A 267 1.76 5.37 19.58
C VAL A 267 0.49 6.02 20.11
N GLY A 268 -0.60 5.26 20.16
CA GLY A 268 -1.85 5.86 20.59
C GLY A 268 -3.08 4.97 20.46
N MET A 269 -4.21 5.61 20.28
CA MET A 269 -5.52 4.97 20.14
C MET A 269 -6.38 5.65 19.11
N HIS A 270 -7.08 4.84 18.31
CA HIS A 270 -8.08 5.28 17.35
C HIS A 270 -9.42 4.62 17.62
N ILE A 271 -10.50 5.35 17.36
CA ILE A 271 -11.87 4.84 17.35
C ILE A 271 -12.43 5.10 15.96
N TYR A 272 -12.65 4.02 15.21
CA TYR A 272 -13.16 4.08 13.83
C TYR A 272 -14.67 3.88 13.75
N VAL A 273 -15.28 4.47 12.72
CA VAL A 273 -16.65 4.18 12.28
C VAL A 273 -16.63 3.59 10.88
N ASN A 274 -17.32 2.45 10.73
CA ASN A 274 -17.44 1.77 9.44
C ASN A 274 -18.28 2.62 8.46
N PRO A 275 -17.88 2.78 7.18
CA PRO A 275 -18.69 3.47 6.17
C PRO A 275 -20.10 2.86 6.01
N LYS A 276 -20.24 1.55 6.21
CA LYS A 276 -21.50 0.80 6.12
C LYS A 276 -22.24 0.63 7.45
N ALA A 277 -21.84 1.39 8.50
CA ALA A 277 -22.50 1.28 9.79
C ALA A 277 -23.97 1.74 9.70
N ALA A 278 -24.90 0.92 10.18
CA ALA A 278 -26.32 1.23 10.16
C ALA A 278 -26.64 2.50 10.97
N GLU A 279 -25.92 2.74 12.07
CA GLU A 279 -26.08 3.89 12.96
C GLU A 279 -24.97 4.96 12.76
N ARG A 280 -24.36 5.01 11.56
CA ARG A 280 -23.23 5.89 11.28
C ARG A 280 -23.44 7.35 11.72
N SER A 281 -24.58 7.94 11.40
CA SER A 281 -24.88 9.34 11.73
C SER A 281 -24.82 9.62 13.24
N GLY A 282 -25.37 8.70 14.06
CA GLY A 282 -25.29 8.79 15.51
C GLY A 282 -23.87 8.64 16.05
N ILE A 283 -23.12 7.69 15.49
CA ILE A 283 -21.73 7.43 15.87
C ILE A 283 -20.85 8.64 15.52
N VAL A 284 -20.96 9.17 14.30
CA VAL A 284 -20.22 10.35 13.83
C VAL A 284 -20.49 11.56 14.71
N LYS A 285 -21.76 11.81 15.04
CA LYS A 285 -22.14 12.92 15.95
C LYS A 285 -21.49 12.78 17.33
N ALA A 286 -21.45 11.56 17.88
CA ALA A 286 -20.79 11.29 19.16
C ALA A 286 -19.27 11.51 19.08
N MET A 287 -18.63 11.07 18.01
CA MET A 287 -17.19 11.24 17.77
C MET A 287 -16.81 12.72 17.61
N LEU A 288 -17.57 13.49 16.81
CA LEU A 288 -17.34 14.92 16.65
C LEU A 288 -17.47 15.67 18.00
N LYS A 289 -18.48 15.33 18.80
CA LYS A 289 -18.64 15.92 20.13
C LYS A 289 -17.48 15.57 21.06
N PHE A 290 -16.98 14.34 20.98
CA PHE A 290 -15.85 13.87 21.78
C PHE A 290 -14.54 14.58 21.38
N SER A 291 -14.27 14.68 20.08
CA SER A 291 -13.14 15.43 19.53
C SER A 291 -13.19 16.89 19.95
N GLU A 292 -14.36 17.56 19.81
CA GLU A 292 -14.51 18.97 20.21
C GLU A 292 -14.28 19.19 21.71
N ALA A 293 -14.80 18.29 22.55
CA ALA A 293 -14.63 18.37 23.99
C ALA A 293 -13.16 18.17 24.45
N SER A 294 -12.32 17.54 23.62
CA SER A 294 -10.90 17.33 23.88
C SER A 294 -10.00 18.50 23.43
N LYS A 295 -10.55 19.49 22.70
CA LYS A 295 -9.80 20.67 22.27
C LYS A 295 -9.26 21.43 23.49
N GLY A 296 -7.95 21.68 23.50
CA GLY A 296 -7.27 22.31 24.64
C GLY A 296 -6.92 21.39 25.80
N ALA A 297 -7.30 20.12 25.76
CA ALA A 297 -6.84 19.12 26.72
C ALA A 297 -5.42 18.65 26.39
N VAL A 298 -4.73 18.07 27.38
CA VAL A 298 -3.40 17.45 27.18
C VAL A 298 -3.47 16.30 26.16
N ARG A 299 -4.56 15.56 26.18
CA ARG A 299 -4.87 14.51 25.21
C ARG A 299 -5.94 15.03 24.24
N LYS A 300 -5.52 15.40 23.05
CA LYS A 300 -6.38 15.91 21.99
C LYS A 300 -6.76 14.74 21.08
N TRP A 301 -8.08 14.53 20.91
CA TRP A 301 -8.63 13.53 20.01
C TRP A 301 -8.99 14.21 18.69
N ASP A 302 -8.11 14.11 17.71
CA ASP A 302 -8.36 14.66 16.38
C ASP A 302 -9.32 13.77 15.59
N ASN A 303 -10.11 14.37 14.71
CA ASN A 303 -11.03 13.63 13.85
C ASN A 303 -10.57 13.70 12.39
N TRP A 304 -10.86 12.62 11.62
CA TRP A 304 -10.58 12.55 10.19
C TRP A 304 -11.73 11.81 9.49
N GLU A 305 -11.98 12.14 8.22
CA GLU A 305 -12.93 11.49 7.29
C GLU A 305 -14.37 11.27 7.84
N LEU A 306 -14.74 11.88 8.96
CA LEU A 306 -16.08 11.69 9.55
C LEU A 306 -17.20 12.22 8.65
N GLY A 307 -16.92 13.22 7.80
CA GLY A 307 -17.85 13.76 6.81
C GLY A 307 -17.99 12.90 5.54
N ASN A 308 -17.12 11.91 5.34
CA ASN A 308 -17.11 11.04 4.16
C ASN A 308 -17.79 9.71 4.51
N ASP A 309 -18.95 9.43 3.90
CA ASP A 309 -19.72 8.20 4.12
C ASP A 309 -19.24 7.00 3.29
N ARG A 310 -18.26 7.19 2.41
CA ARG A 310 -17.68 6.13 1.58
C ARG A 310 -16.47 5.47 2.22
N ASN A 311 -15.78 6.17 3.12
CA ASN A 311 -14.55 5.74 3.75
C ASN A 311 -14.73 5.48 5.24
N TRP A 312 -13.80 4.71 5.82
CA TRP A 312 -13.60 4.67 7.24
C TRP A 312 -13.22 6.07 7.74
N GLY A 313 -13.82 6.49 8.83
CA GLY A 313 -13.46 7.73 9.50
C GLY A 313 -13.37 7.49 11.00
N GLY A 314 -12.93 8.46 11.77
CA GLY A 314 -12.81 8.25 13.19
C GLY A 314 -12.28 9.43 13.98
N VAL A 315 -11.90 9.13 15.21
CA VAL A 315 -11.16 10.02 16.10
C VAL A 315 -9.94 9.28 16.65
N GLY A 316 -8.83 9.99 16.83
CA GLY A 316 -7.59 9.42 17.34
C GLY A 316 -6.80 10.37 18.21
N CYS A 317 -6.06 9.80 19.13
CA CYS A 317 -5.08 10.49 19.93
C CYS A 317 -3.79 9.70 19.88
N THR A 318 -2.81 10.22 19.15
CA THR A 318 -1.48 9.63 18.98
C THR A 318 -0.40 10.64 19.37
N VAL A 319 0.76 10.14 19.70
CA VAL A 319 2.00 10.92 19.87
C VAL A 319 3.14 10.21 19.15
N SER A 320 4.15 10.94 18.75
CA SER A 320 5.39 10.32 18.25
C SER A 320 5.98 9.38 19.29
N LEU A 321 6.45 8.20 18.88
CA LEU A 321 7.15 7.29 19.76
C LEU A 321 8.36 7.97 20.43
N GLU A 322 9.03 8.88 19.73
CA GLU A 322 10.17 9.65 20.27
C GLU A 322 9.81 10.44 21.53
N GLU A 323 8.59 10.94 21.65
CA GLU A 323 8.13 11.64 22.85
C GLU A 323 8.11 10.75 24.09
N CYS A 324 7.91 9.44 23.89
CA CYS A 324 7.96 8.45 24.97
C CYS A 324 9.38 8.05 25.33
N LEU A 325 10.39 8.27 24.46
CA LEU A 325 11.77 7.86 24.67
C LEU A 325 12.56 8.81 25.59
N GLY A 326 11.99 9.93 25.98
CA GLY A 326 12.59 10.84 26.96
C GLY A 326 12.55 10.34 28.40
N GLN A 327 11.93 9.19 28.66
CA GLN A 327 11.84 8.57 29.98
C GLN A 327 12.88 7.44 30.13
N GLU A 328 13.30 7.13 31.35
CA GLU A 328 14.27 6.05 31.61
C GLU A 328 13.67 4.65 31.34
N ASP A 329 12.38 4.46 31.66
CA ASP A 329 11.62 3.24 31.37
C ASP A 329 10.55 3.50 30.30
N HIS A 330 10.89 3.18 29.05
CA HIS A 330 10.01 3.39 27.88
C HIS A 330 8.76 2.50 27.94
N VAL A 331 8.88 1.26 28.44
CA VAL A 331 7.74 0.34 28.57
C VAL A 331 6.71 0.90 29.55
N ALA A 332 7.18 1.36 30.71
CA ALA A 332 6.31 2.00 31.71
C ALA A 332 5.66 3.28 31.17
N ALA A 333 6.42 4.13 30.46
CA ALA A 333 5.91 5.37 29.88
C ALA A 333 4.80 5.11 28.86
N ILE A 334 5.02 4.20 27.90
CA ILE A 334 4.03 3.83 26.87
C ILE A 334 2.82 3.13 27.49
N THR A 335 3.03 2.23 28.47
CA THR A 335 1.96 1.56 29.21
C THR A 335 1.05 2.58 29.92
N LYS A 336 1.65 3.58 30.57
CA LYS A 336 0.92 4.66 31.23
C LYS A 336 0.14 5.50 30.21
N TRP A 337 0.75 5.80 29.06
CA TRP A 337 0.09 6.52 27.97
C TRP A 337 -1.14 5.75 27.47
N PHE A 338 -1.00 4.47 27.16
CA PHE A 338 -2.12 3.61 26.76
C PHE A 338 -3.21 3.54 27.82
N GLY A 339 -2.83 3.45 29.11
CA GLY A 339 -3.77 3.47 30.22
C GLY A 339 -4.64 4.73 30.22
N SER A 340 -4.03 5.91 30.01
CA SER A 340 -4.77 7.17 29.99
C SER A 340 -5.70 7.31 28.78
N LEU A 341 -5.33 6.74 27.63
CA LEU A 341 -6.22 6.71 26.46
C LEU A 341 -7.42 5.76 26.66
N LEU A 342 -7.21 4.66 27.37
CA LEU A 342 -8.31 3.75 27.76
C LEU A 342 -9.29 4.39 28.74
N GLU A 343 -8.83 5.27 29.65
CA GLU A 343 -9.69 6.06 30.51
C GLU A 343 -10.58 7.00 29.67
N ASP A 344 -10.00 7.69 28.67
CA ASP A 344 -10.77 8.54 27.74
C ASP A 344 -11.78 7.73 26.94
N ALA A 345 -11.40 6.54 26.44
CA ALA A 345 -12.31 5.65 25.73
C ALA A 345 -13.46 5.14 26.62
N ALA A 346 -13.19 4.89 27.92
CA ALA A 346 -14.22 4.54 28.88
C ALA A 346 -15.22 5.70 29.09
N VAL A 347 -14.72 6.94 29.15
CA VAL A 347 -15.56 8.15 29.19
C VAL A 347 -16.41 8.27 27.94
N PHE A 348 -15.82 8.10 26.76
CA PHE A 348 -16.54 8.10 25.48
C PHE A 348 -17.70 7.11 25.48
N ARG A 349 -17.47 5.88 25.91
CA ARG A 349 -18.51 4.83 26.02
C ARG A 349 -19.60 5.21 27.03
N LYS A 350 -19.22 5.69 28.21
CA LYS A 350 -20.14 6.09 29.28
C LYS A 350 -21.07 7.24 28.84
N LEU A 351 -20.54 8.19 28.08
CA LEU A 351 -21.33 9.35 27.60
C LEU A 351 -22.26 8.96 26.43
N ASN A 352 -22.01 7.82 25.78
CA ASN A 352 -22.77 7.39 24.60
C ASN A 352 -23.33 5.96 24.76
N PRO A 353 -24.14 5.68 25.82
CA PRO A 353 -24.59 4.32 26.15
C PRO A 353 -25.55 3.72 25.10
N LYS A 354 -26.12 4.54 24.23
CA LYS A 354 -27.05 4.09 23.16
C LYS A 354 -26.37 3.63 21.88
N LEU A 355 -25.05 3.84 21.74
CA LEU A 355 -24.32 3.35 20.59
C LEU A 355 -24.23 1.80 20.62
N PRO A 356 -23.98 1.15 19.48
CA PRO A 356 -24.01 -0.31 19.36
C PRO A 356 -22.79 -0.98 20.03
N TRP A 357 -22.72 -0.95 21.36
CA TRP A 357 -21.65 -1.52 22.16
C TRP A 357 -21.73 -3.04 22.32
N SER A 358 -22.57 -3.74 21.57
CA SER A 358 -22.61 -5.20 21.62
C SER A 358 -21.27 -5.78 21.19
N VAL A 359 -20.62 -6.49 22.09
CA VAL A 359 -19.46 -7.33 21.75
C VAL A 359 -20.00 -8.53 21.00
N ARG A 360 -19.55 -8.80 19.78
CA ARG A 360 -19.76 -10.12 19.19
C ARG A 360 -19.08 -11.14 20.10
N ALA A 361 -19.85 -12.06 20.63
CA ALA A 361 -19.28 -13.31 21.13
C ALA A 361 -18.42 -13.88 20.00
N THR A 362 -17.17 -14.15 20.28
CA THR A 362 -16.25 -14.80 19.35
C THR A 362 -16.85 -16.18 19.01
N GLY A 363 -17.59 -16.25 17.91
CA GLY A 363 -17.99 -17.50 17.27
C GLY A 363 -16.84 -17.94 16.40
N GLY A 364 -16.33 -19.12 16.71
CA GLY A 364 -15.61 -20.05 15.86
C GLY A 364 -14.51 -19.53 14.96
N ASP A 365 -13.33 -19.95 15.25
CA ASP A 365 -12.21 -20.06 14.32
C ASP A 365 -12.72 -20.81 13.06
N GLU A 366 -12.84 -20.12 11.94
CA GLU A 366 -12.77 -20.76 10.64
C GLU A 366 -11.35 -20.56 10.13
N GLU A 367 -10.71 -21.69 9.89
CA GLU A 367 -9.34 -21.92 9.42
C GLU A 367 -8.99 -21.21 8.10
#